data_21cc4d765271d0b64ce3268c72ce8b82
#
_entry.id   21cc4d765271d0b64ce3268c72ce8b82
#
_cell.length_a   1.000
_cell.length_b   1.000
_cell.length_c   1.000
_cell.angle_alpha   90.00
_cell.angle_beta   90.00
_cell.angle_gamma   90.00
#
_symmetry.space_group_name_H-M   'P 1'
#
loop_
_entity.id
_entity.type
_entity.pdbx_description
1 polymer ?
#
loop_
_entity_poly.entity_id
_entity_poly.type
_entity_poly.pdbx_seq_one_letter_code
_entity_poly.pdbx_strand_id
1 'polypeptide(L)'
;MRTRAILFLICWIGFSGCAQVKFTLNYDPQSTEEVSGGIKVSDFGYFPNEGIKQNEIRETAAGRIYLTEDVGTFFSNATKREFRQSGISLKGNCKLDGEVNEFLIDSLGWSSDYVTDVRYILYDGSGKTLLDNSYNVKFNTSKFVVVDIILNNINKAVSDNIKQLLTDPAFLSNIQNSCQ
;
A
#
# COMPACT_ATOMS: atom_id res chain seq x y z
N MET A 1 21.10 -30.48 -51.01
CA MET A 1 21.20 -30.44 -49.57
C MET A 1 21.31 -28.99 -49.01
N ARG A 2 20.54 -28.03 -49.52
CA ARG A 2 20.62 -26.60 -49.04
C ARG A 2 19.31 -26.02 -48.45
N THR A 3 18.23 -26.80 -48.38
CA THR A 3 16.90 -26.30 -47.99
C THR A 3 16.50 -26.67 -46.55
N ARG A 4 17.30 -27.45 -45.81
CA ARG A 4 16.98 -27.84 -44.42
C ARG A 4 17.60 -26.95 -43.33
N ALA A 5 18.51 -26.04 -43.65
CA ALA A 5 19.15 -25.13 -42.70
C ALA A 5 18.38 -23.87 -42.37
N ILE A 6 17.39 -23.49 -43.20
CA ILE A 6 16.61 -22.24 -43.02
C ILE A 6 15.45 -22.40 -42.02
N LEU A 7 14.96 -23.62 -41.81
CA LEU A 7 13.81 -23.86 -40.92
C LEU A 7 14.19 -23.82 -39.42
N PHE A 8 15.46 -23.97 -39.08
CA PHE A 8 15.93 -23.94 -37.67
C PHE A 8 16.18 -22.51 -37.12
N LEU A 9 16.30 -21.51 -38.00
CA LEU A 9 16.64 -20.15 -37.58
C LEU A 9 15.38 -19.32 -37.17
N ILE A 10 14.20 -19.77 -37.53
CA ILE A 10 12.93 -19.02 -37.27
C ILE A 10 12.36 -19.34 -35.88
N CYS A 11 12.76 -20.44 -35.21
CA CYS A 11 12.27 -20.81 -33.89
C CYS A 11 12.92 -20.07 -32.71
N TRP A 12 13.92 -19.20 -32.92
CA TRP A 12 14.67 -18.53 -31.84
C TRP A 12 14.22 -17.09 -31.56
N ILE A 13 13.24 -16.56 -32.30
CA ILE A 13 12.78 -15.16 -32.11
C ILE A 13 11.50 -15.08 -31.24
N GLY A 14 11.00 -16.21 -30.75
CA GLY A 14 9.71 -16.32 -30.00
C GLY A 14 9.78 -16.12 -28.50
N PHE A 15 10.92 -15.84 -27.90
CA PHE A 15 11.02 -15.51 -26.46
C PHE A 15 11.11 -14.00 -26.22
N SER A 16 10.13 -13.25 -26.73
CA SER A 16 9.87 -11.92 -26.21
C SER A 16 9.32 -12.10 -24.80
N GLY A 17 10.14 -11.83 -23.80
CA GLY A 17 9.76 -11.90 -22.40
C GLY A 17 8.46 -11.13 -22.16
N CYS A 18 7.54 -11.69 -21.40
CA CYS A 18 6.34 -10.98 -20.94
C CYS A 18 6.76 -9.67 -20.28
N ALA A 19 6.51 -8.56 -20.94
CA ALA A 19 6.72 -7.25 -20.35
C ALA A 19 5.78 -7.15 -19.14
N GLN A 20 6.33 -7.04 -17.95
CA GLN A 20 5.55 -6.81 -16.74
C GLN A 20 4.94 -5.41 -16.80
N VAL A 21 3.62 -5.31 -16.81
CA VAL A 21 2.93 -4.02 -16.74
C VAL A 21 3.04 -3.51 -15.31
N LYS A 22 3.58 -2.28 -15.17
CA LYS A 22 3.65 -1.58 -13.89
C LYS A 22 2.59 -0.50 -13.85
N PHE A 23 1.93 -0.36 -12.72
CA PHE A 23 0.89 0.65 -12.50
C PHE A 23 1.44 1.78 -11.64
N THR A 24 1.22 3.01 -12.07
CA THR A 24 1.40 4.20 -11.23
C THR A 24 0.07 4.47 -10.53
N LEU A 25 0.05 4.33 -9.21
CA LEU A 25 -1.12 4.64 -8.40
C LEU A 25 -1.06 6.12 -8.00
N ASN A 26 -2.04 6.89 -8.42
CA ASN A 26 -2.26 8.23 -7.91
C ASN A 26 -3.20 8.11 -6.70
N TYR A 27 -2.64 8.20 -5.50
CA TYR A 27 -3.44 8.18 -4.30
C TYR A 27 -4.24 9.47 -4.18
N ASP A 28 -5.56 9.34 -3.92
CA ASP A 28 -6.46 10.45 -3.65
C ASP A 28 -6.95 10.33 -2.19
N PRO A 29 -6.59 11.28 -1.30
CA PRO A 29 -6.95 11.21 0.10
C PRO A 29 -8.47 11.33 0.28
N GLN A 30 -9.03 10.51 1.16
CA GLN A 30 -10.47 10.37 1.41
C GLN A 30 -10.86 10.70 2.85
N SER A 31 -9.91 11.11 3.70
CA SER A 31 -10.21 11.42 5.08
C SER A 31 -11.12 12.66 5.21
N THR A 32 -12.13 12.52 6.06
CA THR A 32 -13.00 13.61 6.50
C THR A 32 -12.76 13.97 7.96
N GLU A 33 -11.81 13.33 8.59
CA GLU A 33 -11.46 13.55 10.00
C GLU A 33 -10.70 14.87 10.14
N GLU A 34 -11.05 15.67 11.13
CA GLU A 34 -10.30 16.89 11.47
C GLU A 34 -9.47 16.64 12.73
N VAL A 35 -8.15 16.66 12.59
CA VAL A 35 -7.19 16.36 13.67
C VAL A 35 -6.12 17.44 13.70
N SER A 36 -5.90 18.01 14.88
CA SER A 36 -4.80 18.96 15.09
C SER A 36 -3.58 18.28 15.71
N GLY A 37 -2.39 18.65 15.26
CA GLY A 37 -1.13 18.15 15.79
C GLY A 37 -0.02 18.17 14.74
N GLY A 38 1.17 17.73 15.14
CA GLY A 38 2.34 17.69 14.27
C GLY A 38 3.11 16.39 14.38
N ILE A 39 3.44 15.77 13.24
CA ILE A 39 4.11 14.48 13.20
C ILE A 39 5.00 14.36 11.96
N LYS A 40 6.15 13.72 12.10
CA LYS A 40 6.98 13.32 10.95
C LYS A 40 6.62 11.91 10.56
N VAL A 41 6.28 11.68 9.29
CA VAL A 41 6.01 10.34 8.75
C VAL A 41 7.27 9.86 8.03
N SER A 42 7.82 8.74 8.50
CA SER A 42 8.97 8.07 7.89
C SER A 42 8.57 7.37 6.59
N ASP A 43 9.54 6.82 5.89
CA ASP A 43 9.27 5.85 4.85
C ASP A 43 8.90 4.51 5.51
N PHE A 44 7.82 3.88 5.03
CA PHE A 44 7.34 2.62 5.60
C PHE A 44 8.09 1.43 5.00
N GLY A 45 8.28 0.40 5.82
CA GLY A 45 8.75 -0.91 5.35
C GLY A 45 7.60 -1.72 4.74
N TYR A 46 7.90 -2.56 3.76
CA TYR A 46 6.99 -3.60 3.29
C TYR A 46 7.60 -4.96 3.58
N PHE A 47 6.88 -5.81 4.30
CA PHE A 47 7.32 -7.12 4.78
C PHE A 47 6.43 -8.24 4.23
N PRO A 48 6.37 -8.41 2.91
CA PRO A 48 5.50 -9.41 2.31
C PRO A 48 6.02 -10.83 2.56
N ASN A 49 5.15 -11.80 2.36
CA ASN A 49 5.51 -13.21 2.36
C ASN A 49 6.63 -13.50 1.34
N GLU A 50 7.38 -14.60 1.55
CA GLU A 50 8.48 -15.02 0.70
C GLU A 50 8.07 -15.09 -0.79
N GLY A 51 8.94 -14.59 -1.66
CA GLY A 51 8.76 -14.58 -3.11
C GLY A 51 7.96 -13.41 -3.67
N ILE A 52 7.48 -12.48 -2.84
CA ILE A 52 6.80 -11.25 -3.26
C ILE A 52 7.81 -10.09 -3.28
N LYS A 53 7.79 -9.27 -4.34
CA LYS A 53 8.71 -8.13 -4.48
C LYS A 53 8.21 -6.92 -3.68
N GLN A 54 9.12 -5.98 -3.37
CA GLN A 54 8.81 -4.75 -2.64
C GLN A 54 7.77 -3.86 -3.33
N ASN A 55 7.68 -3.92 -4.65
CA ASN A 55 6.72 -3.17 -5.47
C ASN A 55 5.54 -4.03 -5.96
N GLU A 56 5.28 -5.17 -5.33
CA GLU A 56 4.26 -6.11 -5.75
C GLU A 56 3.10 -6.18 -4.76
N ILE A 57 1.89 -5.99 -5.25
CA ILE A 57 0.66 -6.36 -4.53
C ILE A 57 0.34 -7.80 -4.93
N ARG A 58 0.22 -8.68 -3.93
CA ARG A 58 -0.15 -10.06 -4.14
C ARG A 58 -1.57 -10.16 -4.68
N GLU A 59 -1.75 -10.89 -5.77
CA GLU A 59 -3.05 -11.21 -6.35
C GLU A 59 -3.13 -12.72 -6.60
N THR A 60 -4.24 -13.37 -6.20
CA THR A 60 -4.31 -14.84 -6.15
C THR A 60 -4.79 -15.49 -7.44
N ALA A 61 -5.56 -14.81 -8.29
CA ALA A 61 -6.17 -15.43 -9.47
C ALA A 61 -5.56 -14.99 -10.81
N ALA A 62 -5.21 -13.70 -10.97
CA ALA A 62 -4.78 -13.15 -12.25
C ALA A 62 -3.26 -12.94 -12.34
N GLY A 63 -2.53 -13.20 -11.27
CA GLY A 63 -1.08 -13.06 -11.22
C GLY A 63 -0.63 -11.91 -10.30
N ARG A 64 0.24 -11.03 -10.79
CA ARG A 64 0.94 -10.06 -9.94
C ARG A 64 0.65 -8.65 -10.40
N ILE A 65 0.30 -7.78 -9.48
CA ILE A 65 0.14 -6.36 -9.73
C ILE A 65 1.44 -5.67 -9.29
N TYR A 66 2.14 -5.05 -10.24
CA TYR A 66 3.37 -4.32 -9.96
C TYR A 66 3.12 -2.82 -9.94
N LEU A 67 3.63 -2.16 -8.91
CA LEU A 67 3.64 -0.72 -8.81
C LEU A 67 4.94 -0.15 -9.41
N THR A 68 4.92 1.12 -9.78
CA THR A 68 6.13 1.85 -10.20
C THR A 68 7.02 2.22 -9.02
N GLU A 69 6.47 2.24 -7.80
CA GLU A 69 7.18 2.48 -6.53
C GLU A 69 7.00 1.28 -5.58
N ASP A 70 7.77 1.22 -4.51
CA ASP A 70 7.60 0.21 -3.48
C ASP A 70 6.30 0.41 -2.72
N VAL A 71 5.67 -0.69 -2.27
CA VAL A 71 4.40 -0.68 -1.54
C VAL A 71 4.52 0.14 -0.24
N GLY A 72 5.62 -0.01 0.48
CA GLY A 72 5.90 0.80 1.69
C GLY A 72 5.97 2.30 1.38
N THR A 73 6.65 2.69 0.30
CA THR A 73 6.72 4.08 -0.18
C THR A 73 5.33 4.59 -0.55
N PHE A 74 4.53 3.81 -1.25
CA PHE A 74 3.15 4.16 -1.59
C PHE A 74 2.31 4.41 -0.34
N PHE A 75 2.36 3.51 0.67
CA PHE A 75 1.64 3.69 1.93
C PHE A 75 2.10 4.92 2.72
N SER A 76 3.42 5.17 2.80
CA SER A 76 3.93 6.35 3.51
C SER A 76 3.51 7.65 2.84
N ASN A 77 3.49 7.70 1.49
CA ASN A 77 3.03 8.84 0.72
C ASN A 77 1.51 9.05 0.89
N ALA A 78 0.72 7.97 0.88
CA ALA A 78 -0.71 8.01 1.16
C ALA A 78 -0.99 8.54 2.57
N THR A 79 -0.29 8.04 3.60
CA THR A 79 -0.39 8.51 4.99
C THR A 79 -0.06 10.00 5.10
N LYS A 80 1.01 10.47 4.44
CA LYS A 80 1.37 11.90 4.41
C LYS A 80 0.25 12.76 3.78
N ARG A 81 -0.44 12.25 2.75
CA ARG A 81 -1.56 12.95 2.10
C ARG A 81 -2.81 12.98 2.98
N GLU A 82 -3.20 11.85 3.58
CA GLU A 82 -4.34 11.76 4.52
C GLU A 82 -4.14 12.67 5.73
N PHE A 83 -2.93 12.70 6.30
CA PHE A 83 -2.62 13.56 7.42
C PHE A 83 -2.76 15.05 7.07
N ARG A 84 -2.27 15.48 5.92
CA ARG A 84 -2.48 16.87 5.46
C ARG A 84 -3.95 17.19 5.24
N GLN A 85 -4.71 16.26 4.65
CA GLN A 85 -6.15 16.39 4.43
C GLN A 85 -6.89 16.53 5.77
N SER A 86 -6.48 15.79 6.80
CA SER A 86 -7.04 15.82 8.14
C SER A 86 -6.57 17.01 9.00
N GLY A 87 -5.71 17.89 8.48
CA GLY A 87 -5.19 19.04 9.22
C GLY A 87 -3.94 18.77 10.06
N ILE A 88 -3.37 17.54 10.02
CA ILE A 88 -2.16 17.19 10.73
C ILE A 88 -0.95 17.77 10.00
N SER A 89 -0.15 18.58 10.71
CA SER A 89 1.13 19.10 10.19
C SER A 89 2.16 17.97 10.06
N LEU A 90 2.86 17.92 8.92
CA LEU A 90 4.01 17.01 8.76
C LEU A 90 5.31 17.54 9.39
N LYS A 91 5.18 18.57 10.23
CA LYS A 91 6.28 19.16 11.02
C LYS A 91 5.92 19.02 12.49
N GLY A 92 6.68 18.22 13.23
CA GLY A 92 6.44 17.98 14.64
C GLY A 92 7.65 17.32 15.28
N ASN A 93 7.59 17.12 16.59
CA ASN A 93 8.62 16.41 17.34
C ASN A 93 8.40 14.89 17.39
N CYS A 94 7.17 14.42 17.16
CA CYS A 94 6.88 12.99 17.05
C CYS A 94 7.23 12.42 15.67
N LYS A 95 7.47 11.11 15.65
CA LYS A 95 7.77 10.33 14.44
C LYS A 95 6.82 9.15 14.33
N LEU A 96 6.22 8.95 13.16
CA LEU A 96 5.45 7.77 12.81
C LEU A 96 6.25 6.88 11.86
N ASP A 97 6.49 5.66 12.27
CA ASP A 97 6.98 4.59 11.41
C ASP A 97 5.82 3.66 11.04
N GLY A 98 5.94 2.94 9.92
CA GLY A 98 4.95 1.98 9.46
C GLY A 98 5.57 0.73 8.87
N GLU A 99 4.94 -0.40 9.14
CA GLU A 99 5.30 -1.72 8.62
C GLU A 99 4.08 -2.30 7.89
N VAL A 100 4.13 -2.39 6.56
CA VAL A 100 3.09 -3.04 5.77
C VAL A 100 3.38 -4.54 5.76
N ASN A 101 2.61 -5.32 6.51
CA ASN A 101 2.80 -6.76 6.65
C ASN A 101 2.06 -7.54 5.56
N GLU A 102 0.90 -7.03 5.13
CA GLU A 102 0.13 -7.65 4.05
C GLU A 102 -0.52 -6.60 3.16
N PHE A 103 -0.42 -6.85 1.85
CA PHE A 103 -1.26 -6.23 0.85
C PHE A 103 -1.67 -7.30 -0.16
N LEU A 104 -2.92 -7.74 -0.06
CA LEU A 104 -3.44 -8.88 -0.81
C LEU A 104 -4.73 -8.50 -1.52
N ILE A 105 -4.85 -8.96 -2.76
CA ILE A 105 -6.12 -9.02 -3.49
C ILE A 105 -6.40 -10.50 -3.71
N ASP A 106 -7.36 -11.04 -2.96
CA ASP A 106 -7.77 -12.44 -3.10
C ASP A 106 -8.98 -12.54 -4.03
N SER A 107 -8.72 -12.95 -5.26
CA SER A 107 -9.73 -13.10 -6.32
C SER A 107 -10.08 -14.56 -6.60
N LEU A 108 -9.87 -15.46 -5.65
CA LEU A 108 -10.33 -16.85 -5.75
C LEU A 108 -11.86 -16.88 -5.54
N GLY A 109 -12.59 -17.37 -6.54
CA GLY A 109 -14.07 -17.44 -6.49
C GLY A 109 -14.77 -16.37 -7.33
N TRP A 110 -15.94 -15.93 -6.88
CA TRP A 110 -16.83 -15.00 -7.62
C TRP A 110 -16.66 -13.53 -7.23
N SER A 111 -15.87 -13.27 -6.18
CA SER A 111 -15.59 -11.94 -5.65
C SER A 111 -14.09 -11.74 -5.44
N SER A 112 -13.70 -10.50 -5.15
CA SER A 112 -12.33 -10.14 -4.77
C SER A 112 -12.32 -9.52 -3.38
N ASP A 113 -11.51 -10.08 -2.49
CA ASP A 113 -11.21 -9.54 -1.18
C ASP A 113 -9.97 -8.67 -1.27
N TYR A 114 -10.06 -7.43 -0.80
CA TYR A 114 -8.92 -6.54 -0.62
C TYR A 114 -8.53 -6.55 0.85
N VAL A 115 -7.28 -6.89 1.13
CA VAL A 115 -6.76 -7.03 2.50
C VAL A 115 -5.50 -6.19 2.64
N THR A 116 -5.45 -5.39 3.71
CA THR A 116 -4.22 -4.70 4.14
C THR A 116 -4.01 -4.91 5.62
N ASP A 117 -2.77 -5.20 6.02
CA ASP A 117 -2.33 -5.24 7.41
C ASP A 117 -1.13 -4.31 7.55
N VAL A 118 -1.29 -3.28 8.40
CA VAL A 118 -0.24 -2.28 8.62
C VAL A 118 -0.08 -2.04 10.12
N ARG A 119 1.15 -2.19 10.60
CA ARG A 119 1.55 -1.81 11.96
C ARG A 119 2.07 -0.39 11.94
N TYR A 120 1.54 0.47 12.80
CA TYR A 120 2.00 1.84 12.98
C TYR A 120 2.63 2.00 14.36
N ILE A 121 3.81 2.63 14.39
CA ILE A 121 4.58 2.85 15.61
C ILE A 121 4.83 4.35 15.73
N LEU A 122 4.24 4.96 16.77
CA LEU A 122 4.40 6.38 17.07
C LEU A 122 5.44 6.55 18.16
N TYR A 123 6.43 7.40 17.91
CA TYR A 123 7.45 7.78 18.87
C TYR A 123 7.35 9.26 19.22
N ASP A 124 7.63 9.61 20.46
CA ASP A 124 7.84 11.00 20.87
C ASP A 124 9.23 11.53 20.45
N GLY A 125 9.49 12.82 20.75
CA GLY A 125 10.77 13.46 20.43
C GLY A 125 11.98 12.88 21.13
N SER A 126 11.80 12.06 22.19
CA SER A 126 12.86 11.35 22.91
C SER A 126 13.11 9.93 22.35
N GLY A 127 12.25 9.46 21.44
CA GLY A 127 12.29 8.10 20.89
C GLY A 127 11.51 7.07 21.71
N LYS A 128 10.73 7.49 22.71
CA LYS A 128 9.84 6.62 23.46
C LYS A 128 8.61 6.28 22.62
N THR A 129 8.23 5.00 22.58
CA THR A 129 7.02 4.53 21.91
C THR A 129 5.77 5.02 22.65
N LEU A 130 4.90 5.73 21.94
CA LEU A 130 3.61 6.22 22.39
C LEU A 130 2.45 5.35 21.92
N LEU A 131 2.59 4.73 20.74
CA LEU A 131 1.62 3.81 20.14
C LEU A 131 2.37 2.73 19.38
N ASP A 132 1.88 1.50 19.42
CA ASP A 132 2.34 0.37 18.63
C ASP A 132 1.14 -0.54 18.36
N ASN A 133 0.44 -0.29 17.24
CA ASN A 133 -0.78 -1.01 16.89
C ASN A 133 -0.75 -1.44 15.42
N SER A 134 -1.35 -2.62 15.16
CA SER A 134 -1.63 -3.10 13.80
C SER A 134 -3.11 -2.93 13.46
N TYR A 135 -3.38 -2.47 12.25
CA TYR A 135 -4.74 -2.34 11.73
C TYR A 135 -4.89 -3.21 10.48
N ASN A 136 -5.89 -4.06 10.54
CA ASN A 136 -6.26 -4.94 9.44
C ASN A 136 -7.56 -4.45 8.82
N VAL A 137 -7.56 -4.27 7.51
CA VAL A 137 -8.75 -3.92 6.73
C VAL A 137 -9.02 -5.03 5.73
N LYS A 138 -10.27 -5.46 5.69
CA LYS A 138 -10.75 -6.39 4.67
C LYS A 138 -12.11 -5.93 4.17
N PHE A 139 -12.27 -5.86 2.84
CA PHE A 139 -13.58 -5.69 2.21
C PHE A 139 -13.67 -6.49 0.93
N ASN A 140 -14.89 -6.80 0.53
CA ASN A 140 -15.21 -7.63 -0.62
C ASN A 140 -15.86 -6.80 -1.74
N THR A 141 -15.53 -7.11 -2.98
CA THR A 141 -16.14 -6.49 -4.17
C THR A 141 -16.42 -7.52 -5.26
N SER A 142 -17.14 -7.11 -6.30
CA SER A 142 -17.29 -7.94 -7.50
C SER A 142 -15.95 -8.14 -8.18
N LYS A 143 -15.69 -9.38 -8.65
CA LYS A 143 -14.47 -9.72 -9.39
C LYS A 143 -14.46 -9.17 -10.82
N PHE A 144 -15.63 -9.11 -11.46
CA PHE A 144 -15.75 -8.70 -12.86
C PHE A 144 -15.86 -7.18 -12.97
N VAL A 145 -14.73 -6.51 -12.80
CA VAL A 145 -14.65 -5.05 -12.84
C VAL A 145 -13.54 -4.62 -13.81
N VAL A 146 -13.66 -3.41 -14.33
CA VAL A 146 -12.60 -2.79 -15.15
C VAL A 146 -11.41 -2.37 -14.28
N VAL A 147 -10.25 -2.19 -14.90
CA VAL A 147 -8.98 -1.88 -14.21
C VAL A 147 -9.10 -0.64 -13.31
N ASP A 148 -9.80 0.39 -13.74
CA ASP A 148 -9.99 1.62 -12.94
C ASP A 148 -10.68 1.34 -11.60
N ILE A 149 -11.64 0.40 -11.56
CA ILE A 149 -12.30 -0.01 -10.32
C ILE A 149 -11.33 -0.78 -9.43
N ILE A 150 -10.44 -1.60 -9.99
CA ILE A 150 -9.39 -2.29 -9.21
C ILE A 150 -8.47 -1.26 -8.57
N LEU A 151 -8.02 -0.24 -9.31
CA LEU A 151 -7.14 0.82 -8.80
C LEU A 151 -7.84 1.65 -7.72
N ASN A 152 -9.12 1.97 -7.89
CA ASN A 152 -9.93 2.65 -6.88
C ASN A 152 -10.11 1.81 -5.61
N ASN A 153 -10.30 0.50 -5.74
CA ASN A 153 -10.38 -0.41 -4.59
C ASN A 153 -9.04 -0.54 -3.86
N ILE A 154 -7.91 -0.51 -4.57
CA ILE A 154 -6.58 -0.43 -3.97
C ILE A 154 -6.46 0.86 -3.13
N ASN A 155 -6.81 2.01 -3.69
CA ASN A 155 -6.80 3.28 -2.98
C ASN A 155 -7.71 3.25 -1.75
N LYS A 156 -8.92 2.68 -1.88
CA LYS A 156 -9.86 2.51 -0.77
C LYS A 156 -9.27 1.63 0.35
N ALA A 157 -8.62 0.51 0.02
CA ALA A 157 -8.01 -0.36 1.02
C ALA A 157 -6.96 0.37 1.86
N VAL A 158 -6.13 1.20 1.20
CA VAL A 158 -5.11 2.02 1.85
C VAL A 158 -5.75 3.12 2.69
N SER A 159 -6.73 3.84 2.15
CA SER A 159 -7.44 4.89 2.87
C SER A 159 -8.16 4.36 4.12
N ASP A 160 -8.89 3.25 3.99
CA ASP A 160 -9.60 2.62 5.10
C ASP A 160 -8.63 2.18 6.22
N ASN A 161 -7.43 1.70 5.85
CA ASN A 161 -6.41 1.33 6.83
C ASN A 161 -5.87 2.56 7.59
N ILE A 162 -5.51 3.63 6.87
CA ILE A 162 -5.05 4.88 7.49
C ILE A 162 -6.15 5.52 8.33
N LYS A 163 -7.42 5.41 7.90
CA LYS A 163 -8.57 5.90 8.66
C LYS A 163 -8.71 5.20 10.01
N GLN A 164 -8.42 3.90 10.12
CA GLN A 164 -8.41 3.23 11.42
C GLN A 164 -7.40 3.88 12.38
N LEU A 165 -6.21 4.23 11.90
CA LEU A 165 -5.25 4.99 12.71
C LEU A 165 -5.79 6.38 13.09
N LEU A 166 -6.35 7.13 12.13
CA LEU A 166 -6.88 8.48 12.35
C LEU A 166 -8.08 8.52 13.28
N THR A 167 -8.77 7.40 13.47
CA THR A 167 -9.92 7.26 14.39
C THR A 167 -9.56 6.55 15.69
N ASP A 168 -8.32 6.09 15.86
CA ASP A 168 -7.85 5.45 17.11
C ASP A 168 -7.76 6.49 18.23
N PRO A 169 -8.48 6.31 19.35
CA PRO A 169 -8.47 7.27 20.46
C PRO A 169 -7.07 7.43 21.09
N ALA A 170 -6.26 6.36 21.12
CA ALA A 170 -4.90 6.44 21.66
C ALA A 170 -3.99 7.26 20.73
N PHE A 171 -4.10 7.07 19.40
CA PHE A 171 -3.38 7.91 18.44
C PHE A 171 -3.77 9.38 18.56
N LEU A 172 -5.07 9.68 18.58
CA LEU A 172 -5.59 11.03 18.68
C LEU A 172 -5.12 11.72 19.98
N SER A 173 -5.22 11.03 21.11
CA SER A 173 -4.75 11.54 22.40
C SER A 173 -3.26 11.84 22.40
N ASN A 174 -2.43 10.95 21.83
CA ASN A 174 -0.98 11.13 21.79
C ASN A 174 -0.59 12.29 20.86
N ILE A 175 -1.20 12.41 19.69
CA ILE A 175 -0.86 13.47 18.73
C ILE A 175 -1.23 14.87 19.27
N GLN A 176 -2.33 14.98 20.02
CA GLN A 176 -2.76 16.24 20.61
C GLN A 176 -1.95 16.66 21.85
N ASN A 177 -1.54 15.70 22.68
CA ASN A 177 -0.94 15.99 23.97
C ASN A 177 0.60 15.87 23.97
N SER A 178 1.18 15.07 23.08
CA SER A 178 2.62 14.74 23.10
C SER A 178 3.37 15.18 21.84
N CYS A 179 2.68 15.44 20.75
CA CYS A 179 3.27 15.70 19.44
C CYS A 179 3.01 17.15 18.97
N GLN A 180 3.64 18.13 19.62
CA GLN A 180 3.53 19.55 19.28
C GLN A 180 4.84 20.11 18.71
#